data_9e036b3bd4ebf687c96693407459e30d
#
_entry.id   9e036b3bd4ebf687c96693407459e30d
#
_cell.length_a   1.000
_cell.length_b   1.000
_cell.length_c   1.000
_cell.angle_alpha   90.00
_cell.angle_beta   90.00
_cell.angle_gamma   90.00
#
_symmetry.space_group_name_H-M   'P 1'
#
loop_
_entity.id
_entity.type
_entity.pdbx_description
1 polymer ?
#
loop_
_entity_poly.entity_id
_entity_poly.type
_entity_poly.pdbx_seq_one_letter_code
_entity_poly.pdbx_strand_id
1 'polypeptide(L)'
;GDFSWGWAGSICYDHLNNAIWVGTSTNIYVYDLKTQTLTEPFKGMNLGGIEGCTGYYIDKDNHLWLGLTEGLCRIDLSSLKAPRLIYQLWRIKLDEPESKLKERVTYITQSKDGTLWIGSNGYGFYKSSPTENGEYTFRSFTTEDGLINNSVRCISEDKEGYLWITTTNGLSRFNPNNNSFFNYTRKDGLLSNQFYWNAICRAANGDLYVGSTKGLSVVKPVIDTNPKEAVPLAFT
;
A
#
# COMPACT_ATOMS: atom_id res chain seq x y z
N GLY A 1 -8.60 -14.93 -26.37
CA GLY A 1 -8.02 -13.61 -26.19
C GLY A 1 -6.64 -13.77 -25.59
N ASP A 2 -5.62 -13.24 -26.28
CA ASP A 2 -4.25 -13.33 -25.84
C ASP A 2 -4.03 -12.52 -24.58
N PHE A 3 -3.78 -13.22 -23.48
CA PHE A 3 -3.28 -12.59 -22.26
C PHE A 3 -1.84 -12.19 -22.52
N SER A 4 -1.57 -10.91 -22.72
CA SER A 4 -0.22 -10.40 -22.62
C SER A 4 0.19 -10.49 -21.15
N TRP A 5 1.19 -11.31 -20.86
CA TRP A 5 1.73 -11.53 -19.52
C TRP A 5 2.40 -10.25 -19.01
N GLY A 6 1.62 -9.35 -18.43
CA GLY A 6 2.15 -8.28 -17.59
C GLY A 6 2.35 -8.83 -16.17
N TRP A 7 3.24 -8.22 -15.41
CA TRP A 7 3.41 -8.53 -13.99
C TRP A 7 2.09 -8.25 -13.27
N ALA A 8 1.51 -9.24 -12.59
CA ALA A 8 0.39 -9.01 -11.69
C ALA A 8 0.90 -8.19 -10.50
N GLY A 9 0.42 -6.95 -10.36
CA GLY A 9 0.89 -6.03 -9.34
C GLY A 9 0.17 -6.21 -8.00
N SER A 10 -1.14 -6.38 -8.02
CA SER A 10 -1.96 -6.50 -6.82
C SER A 10 -3.23 -7.26 -7.09
N ILE A 11 -3.72 -7.94 -6.06
CA ILE A 11 -5.02 -8.61 -6.05
C ILE A 11 -5.76 -8.16 -4.80
N CYS A 12 -7.02 -7.75 -4.93
CA CYS A 12 -7.86 -7.47 -3.77
C CYS A 12 -9.29 -8.01 -3.97
N TYR A 13 -9.93 -8.37 -2.86
CA TYR A 13 -11.28 -8.88 -2.85
C TYR A 13 -12.28 -7.77 -2.52
N ASP A 14 -13.26 -7.59 -3.38
CA ASP A 14 -14.38 -6.69 -3.24
C ASP A 14 -15.56 -7.45 -2.62
N HIS A 15 -15.77 -7.22 -1.33
CA HIS A 15 -16.85 -7.88 -0.57
C HIS A 15 -18.24 -7.41 -1.01
N LEU A 16 -18.37 -6.16 -1.48
CA LEU A 16 -19.66 -5.59 -1.88
C LEU A 16 -20.18 -6.21 -3.17
N ASN A 17 -19.29 -6.38 -4.14
CA ASN A 17 -19.65 -6.90 -5.46
C ASN A 17 -19.33 -8.39 -5.62
N ASN A 18 -18.77 -9.05 -4.60
CA ASN A 18 -18.31 -10.43 -4.65
C ASN A 18 -17.39 -10.68 -5.86
N ALA A 19 -16.35 -9.85 -5.97
CA ALA A 19 -15.46 -9.83 -7.11
C ALA A 19 -13.99 -9.77 -6.69
N ILE A 20 -13.10 -10.18 -7.57
CA ILE A 20 -11.66 -10.06 -7.40
C ILE A 20 -11.14 -9.02 -8.37
N TRP A 21 -10.48 -8.01 -7.84
CA TRP A 21 -9.75 -7.01 -8.61
C TRP A 21 -8.32 -7.48 -8.84
N VAL A 22 -7.90 -7.45 -10.09
CA VAL A 22 -6.54 -7.87 -10.50
C VAL A 22 -5.90 -6.74 -11.29
N GLY A 23 -4.82 -6.21 -10.77
CA GLY A 23 -4.00 -5.23 -11.47
C GLY A 23 -2.83 -5.88 -12.18
N THR A 24 -2.61 -5.48 -13.41
CA THR A 24 -1.43 -5.84 -14.20
C THR A 24 -0.61 -4.58 -14.52
N SER A 25 0.51 -4.75 -15.18
CA SER A 25 1.33 -3.61 -15.62
C SER A 25 0.63 -2.68 -16.63
N THR A 26 -0.44 -3.13 -17.27
CA THR A 26 -1.12 -2.40 -18.35
C THR A 26 -2.58 -2.14 -18.09
N ASN A 27 -3.27 -3.00 -17.33
CA ASN A 27 -4.72 -2.97 -17.17
C ASN A 27 -5.17 -3.38 -15.77
N ILE A 28 -6.42 -3.03 -15.47
CA ILE A 28 -7.13 -3.50 -14.30
C ILE A 28 -8.30 -4.35 -14.75
N TYR A 29 -8.40 -5.53 -14.17
CA TYR A 29 -9.45 -6.50 -14.43
C TYR A 29 -10.30 -6.72 -13.19
N VAL A 30 -11.58 -7.02 -13.40
CA VAL A 30 -12.51 -7.48 -12.37
C VAL A 30 -13.03 -8.84 -12.74
N TYR A 31 -12.82 -9.81 -11.87
CA TYR A 31 -13.41 -11.14 -12.00
C TYR A 31 -14.60 -11.26 -11.05
N ASP A 32 -15.80 -11.33 -11.62
CA ASP A 32 -17.04 -11.57 -10.88
C ASP A 32 -17.13 -13.04 -10.51
N LEU A 33 -17.14 -13.34 -9.19
CA LEU A 33 -17.15 -14.71 -8.68
C LEU A 33 -18.49 -15.42 -8.89
N LYS A 34 -19.60 -14.67 -9.05
CA LYS A 34 -20.93 -15.24 -9.27
C LYS A 34 -21.14 -15.63 -10.72
N THR A 35 -20.81 -14.73 -11.64
CA THR A 35 -20.99 -14.94 -13.09
C THR A 35 -19.80 -15.62 -13.74
N GLN A 36 -18.67 -15.70 -13.04
CA GLN A 36 -17.39 -16.23 -13.54
C GLN A 36 -16.88 -15.48 -14.79
N THR A 37 -17.16 -14.19 -14.86
CA THR A 37 -16.77 -13.33 -15.99
C THR A 37 -15.67 -12.38 -15.61
N LEU A 38 -14.73 -12.17 -16.55
CA LEU A 38 -13.65 -11.20 -16.44
C LEU A 38 -14.01 -9.96 -17.27
N THR A 39 -13.91 -8.79 -16.67
CA THR A 39 -14.19 -7.50 -17.32
C THR A 39 -13.05 -6.51 -17.12
N GLU A 40 -12.94 -5.52 -18.00
CA GLU A 40 -12.03 -4.38 -17.90
C GLU A 40 -12.85 -3.11 -17.63
N PRO A 41 -13.10 -2.74 -16.36
CA PRO A 41 -14.02 -1.65 -16.03
C PRO A 41 -13.53 -0.27 -16.49
N PHE A 42 -12.22 -0.12 -16.74
CA PHE A 42 -11.62 1.15 -17.15
C PHE A 42 -11.22 1.20 -18.61
N LYS A 43 -11.69 0.24 -19.43
CA LYS A 43 -11.36 0.19 -20.86
C LYS A 43 -11.77 1.47 -21.58
N GLY A 44 -10.81 2.14 -22.19
CA GLY A 44 -11.01 3.41 -22.89
C GLY A 44 -11.13 4.66 -22.00
N MET A 45 -10.91 4.54 -20.69
CA MET A 45 -10.87 5.67 -19.78
C MET A 45 -9.42 6.14 -19.56
N ASN A 46 -9.20 7.46 -19.63
CA ASN A 46 -7.92 8.05 -19.27
C ASN A 46 -7.94 8.44 -17.78
N LEU A 47 -7.53 7.53 -16.92
CA LEU A 47 -7.38 7.78 -15.48
C LEU A 47 -5.97 8.27 -15.10
N GLY A 48 -5.18 8.71 -16.07
CA GLY A 48 -3.86 9.30 -15.79
C GLY A 48 -2.84 8.28 -15.25
N GLY A 49 -2.48 7.30 -16.08
CA GLY A 49 -1.40 6.34 -15.74
C GLY A 49 -1.87 5.09 -15.00
N ILE A 50 -3.04 4.54 -15.35
CA ILE A 50 -3.44 3.17 -14.96
C ILE A 50 -2.38 2.15 -15.38
N GLU A 51 -1.69 2.43 -16.47
CA GLU A 51 -0.53 1.67 -16.90
C GLU A 51 0.54 1.72 -15.80
N GLY A 52 0.79 0.58 -15.19
CA GLY A 52 1.74 0.46 -14.09
C GLY A 52 1.19 0.79 -12.71
N CYS A 53 -0.13 0.76 -12.50
CA CYS A 53 -0.72 0.78 -11.18
C CYS A 53 -0.20 -0.40 -10.34
N THR A 54 0.38 -0.10 -9.18
CA THR A 54 1.00 -1.10 -8.31
C THR A 54 0.34 -1.20 -6.94
N GLY A 55 -0.40 -0.19 -6.54
CA GLY A 55 -1.11 -0.16 -5.26
C GLY A 55 -2.62 -0.20 -5.46
N TYR A 56 -3.27 -1.20 -4.87
CA TYR A 56 -4.73 -1.36 -4.84
C TYR A 56 -5.17 -1.59 -3.41
N TYR A 57 -6.21 -0.92 -3.01
CA TYR A 57 -6.79 -1.13 -1.69
C TYR A 57 -8.29 -0.82 -1.72
N ILE A 58 -9.10 -1.68 -1.13
CA ILE A 58 -10.52 -1.41 -0.89
C ILE A 58 -10.66 -1.03 0.58
N ASP A 59 -11.13 0.20 0.83
CA ASP A 59 -11.32 0.71 2.18
C ASP A 59 -12.59 0.17 2.84
N LYS A 60 -12.77 0.46 4.13
CA LYS A 60 -13.94 0.05 4.91
C LYS A 60 -15.26 0.63 4.41
N ASP A 61 -15.21 1.71 3.63
CA ASP A 61 -16.37 2.41 3.06
C ASP A 61 -16.65 1.98 1.62
N ASN A 62 -16.01 0.87 1.18
CA ASN A 62 -16.11 0.30 -0.17
C ASN A 62 -15.67 1.23 -1.31
N HIS A 63 -14.67 2.04 -1.06
CA HIS A 63 -13.97 2.74 -2.13
C HIS A 63 -12.72 1.96 -2.55
N LEU A 64 -12.51 1.85 -3.85
CA LEU A 64 -11.27 1.33 -4.41
C LEU A 64 -10.27 2.47 -4.56
N TRP A 65 -9.14 2.34 -3.91
CA TRP A 65 -8.00 3.23 -4.03
C TRP A 65 -6.99 2.62 -5.02
N LEU A 66 -6.55 3.42 -5.96
CA LEU A 66 -5.58 3.05 -7.00
C LEU A 66 -4.36 3.96 -6.91
N GLY A 67 -3.20 3.36 -6.72
CA GLY A 67 -1.92 4.05 -6.84
C GLY A 67 -1.51 4.13 -8.30
N LEU A 68 -1.58 5.31 -8.88
CA LEU A 68 -1.24 5.58 -10.26
C LEU A 68 0.18 6.11 -10.40
N THR A 69 0.72 6.10 -11.62
CA THR A 69 1.99 6.74 -11.93
C THR A 69 1.94 8.24 -11.67
N GLU A 70 0.78 8.87 -11.91
CA GLU A 70 0.58 10.31 -11.78
C GLU A 70 -0.21 10.71 -10.53
N GLY A 71 -0.35 9.82 -9.54
CA GLY A 71 -1.06 10.18 -8.31
C GLY A 71 -1.86 9.07 -7.67
N LEU A 72 -2.98 9.45 -7.07
CA LEU A 72 -3.90 8.59 -6.35
C LEU A 72 -5.31 8.77 -6.90
N CYS A 73 -6.02 7.67 -7.12
CA CYS A 73 -7.42 7.67 -7.53
C CYS A 73 -8.27 6.93 -6.49
N ARG A 74 -9.41 7.50 -6.14
CA ARG A 74 -10.46 6.83 -5.36
C ARG A 74 -11.69 6.63 -6.24
N ILE A 75 -12.24 5.41 -6.24
CA ILE A 75 -13.44 5.05 -7.00
C ILE A 75 -14.49 4.54 -6.03
N ASP A 76 -15.70 5.07 -6.13
CA ASP A 76 -16.86 4.53 -5.44
C ASP A 76 -17.32 3.25 -6.14
N LEU A 77 -17.16 2.09 -5.48
CA LEU A 77 -17.49 0.79 -6.03
C LEU A 77 -19.00 0.60 -6.29
N SER A 78 -19.85 1.35 -5.62
CA SER A 78 -21.29 1.36 -5.90
C SER A 78 -21.59 1.88 -7.31
N SER A 79 -20.73 2.73 -7.86
CA SER A 79 -20.85 3.34 -9.18
C SER A 79 -20.53 2.40 -10.34
N LEU A 80 -19.98 1.22 -10.10
CA LEU A 80 -19.68 0.23 -11.16
C LEU A 80 -20.90 -0.22 -11.93
N LYS A 81 -22.09 -0.10 -11.32
CA LYS A 81 -23.39 -0.38 -11.97
C LYS A 81 -24.05 0.86 -12.56
N ALA A 82 -23.45 2.03 -12.35
CA ALA A 82 -23.95 3.30 -12.88
C ALA A 82 -23.52 3.52 -14.34
N PRO A 83 -24.20 4.40 -15.11
CA PRO A 83 -23.79 4.76 -16.45
C PRO A 83 -22.41 5.41 -16.54
N ARG A 84 -21.94 5.98 -15.43
CA ARG A 84 -20.60 6.60 -15.28
C ARG A 84 -20.02 6.24 -13.93
N LEU A 85 -18.72 5.93 -13.92
CA LEU A 85 -17.97 5.74 -12.68
C LEU A 85 -17.85 7.08 -11.92
N ILE A 86 -18.05 7.02 -10.60
CA ILE A 86 -17.78 8.14 -9.71
C ILE A 86 -16.37 7.95 -9.17
N TYR A 87 -15.46 8.89 -9.49
CA TYR A 87 -14.07 8.83 -9.05
C TYR A 87 -13.50 10.21 -8.72
N GLN A 88 -12.47 10.23 -7.87
CA GLN A 88 -11.66 11.41 -7.54
C GLN A 88 -10.20 11.12 -7.86
N LEU A 89 -9.50 12.12 -8.42
CA LEU A 89 -8.09 12.04 -8.76
C LEU A 89 -7.31 13.09 -7.98
N TRP A 90 -6.26 12.65 -7.29
CA TRP A 90 -5.22 13.50 -6.71
C TRP A 90 -3.95 13.31 -7.55
N ARG A 91 -3.67 14.26 -8.44
CA ARG A 91 -2.51 14.19 -9.33
C ARG A 91 -1.24 14.60 -8.60
N ILE A 92 -0.13 14.01 -9.00
CA ILE A 92 1.21 14.46 -8.64
C ILE A 92 1.45 15.78 -9.37
N LYS A 93 1.81 16.81 -8.62
CA LYS A 93 2.15 18.10 -9.17
C LYS A 93 3.64 18.35 -8.93
N LEU A 94 4.46 18.09 -9.94
CA LEU A 94 5.92 18.19 -9.84
C LEU A 94 6.40 19.64 -9.69
N ASP A 95 5.64 20.60 -10.20
CA ASP A 95 6.03 22.01 -10.25
C ASP A 95 5.56 22.83 -9.03
N GLU A 96 4.78 22.26 -8.13
CA GLU A 96 4.35 22.92 -6.90
C GLU A 96 5.20 22.47 -5.71
N PRO A 97 5.84 23.41 -4.97
CA PRO A 97 6.65 23.08 -3.78
C PRO A 97 5.89 22.32 -2.69
N GLU A 98 4.56 22.49 -2.65
CA GLU A 98 3.65 21.83 -1.73
C GLU A 98 2.89 20.66 -2.36
N SER A 99 3.38 20.09 -3.48
CA SER A 99 2.78 18.90 -4.06
C SER A 99 2.69 17.79 -3.02
N LYS A 100 1.47 17.36 -2.74
CA LYS A 100 1.17 16.41 -1.65
C LYS A 100 1.57 14.98 -1.97
N LEU A 101 1.73 14.65 -3.26
CA LEU A 101 2.22 13.36 -3.75
C LEU A 101 3.28 13.65 -4.82
N LYS A 102 4.53 13.32 -4.55
CA LYS A 102 5.68 13.70 -5.38
C LYS A 102 6.17 12.59 -6.32
N GLU A 103 5.67 11.37 -6.16
CA GLU A 103 6.15 10.21 -6.91
C GLU A 103 5.10 9.09 -6.97
N ARG A 104 5.38 8.13 -7.86
CA ARG A 104 4.57 6.92 -8.05
C ARG A 104 4.18 6.27 -6.72
N VAL A 105 2.90 6.13 -6.50
CA VAL A 105 2.33 5.37 -5.39
C VAL A 105 2.62 3.88 -5.58
N THR A 106 3.22 3.26 -4.58
CA THR A 106 3.66 1.86 -4.64
C THR A 106 2.82 0.92 -3.79
N TYR A 107 2.21 1.45 -2.74
CA TYR A 107 1.42 0.67 -1.79
C TYR A 107 0.35 1.54 -1.15
N ILE A 108 -0.80 0.97 -0.85
CA ILE A 108 -1.89 1.63 -0.14
C ILE A 108 -2.45 0.65 0.89
N THR A 109 -2.68 1.12 2.09
CA THR A 109 -3.38 0.37 3.14
C THR A 109 -4.13 1.33 4.06
N GLN A 110 -5.05 0.80 4.85
CA GLN A 110 -5.80 1.55 5.85
C GLN A 110 -5.57 0.94 7.23
N SER A 111 -5.25 1.74 8.22
CA SER A 111 -5.20 1.31 9.61
C SER A 111 -6.60 1.19 10.21
N LYS A 112 -6.69 0.55 11.38
CA LYS A 112 -7.98 0.31 12.07
C LYS A 112 -8.75 1.59 12.38
N ASP A 113 -8.05 2.69 12.60
CA ASP A 113 -8.65 4.01 12.85
C ASP A 113 -9.20 4.69 11.59
N GLY A 114 -8.98 4.09 10.41
CA GLY A 114 -9.42 4.61 9.12
C GLY A 114 -8.39 5.49 8.41
N THR A 115 -7.22 5.73 8.97
CA THR A 115 -6.12 6.46 8.33
C THR A 115 -5.60 5.68 7.13
N LEU A 116 -5.52 6.31 5.96
CA LEU A 116 -4.83 5.73 4.80
C LEU A 116 -3.34 6.02 4.88
N TRP A 117 -2.56 4.98 4.58
CA TRP A 117 -1.12 5.02 4.50
C TRP A 117 -0.68 4.66 3.08
N ILE A 118 0.14 5.51 2.49
CA ILE A 118 0.48 5.45 1.07
C ILE A 118 1.98 5.40 0.94
N GLY A 119 2.52 4.32 0.41
CA GLY A 119 3.94 4.17 0.10
C GLY A 119 4.29 4.77 -1.26
N SER A 120 5.50 5.30 -1.40
CA SER A 120 6.04 5.82 -2.66
C SER A 120 7.42 5.25 -3.00
N ASN A 121 7.83 5.46 -4.24
CA ASN A 121 9.15 5.03 -4.70
C ASN A 121 10.12 6.22 -4.69
N GLY A 122 10.76 6.46 -3.53
CA GLY A 122 11.79 7.49 -3.39
C GLY A 122 11.41 8.68 -2.50
N TYR A 123 10.12 8.85 -2.16
CA TYR A 123 9.65 9.93 -1.29
C TYR A 123 9.02 9.46 0.03
N GLY A 124 9.41 8.26 0.48
CA GLY A 124 8.94 7.69 1.74
C GLY A 124 7.48 7.24 1.67
N PHE A 125 6.72 7.53 2.72
CA PHE A 125 5.30 7.21 2.80
C PHE A 125 4.49 8.40 3.32
N TYR A 126 3.19 8.35 3.10
CA TYR A 126 2.28 9.43 3.46
C TYR A 126 1.20 8.94 4.40
N LYS A 127 0.84 9.79 5.35
CA LYS A 127 -0.37 9.70 6.18
C LYS A 127 -1.44 10.57 5.58
N SER A 128 -2.63 10.02 5.31
CA SER A 128 -3.78 10.81 4.92
C SER A 128 -4.50 11.42 6.13
N SER A 129 -5.09 12.58 5.91
CA SER A 129 -6.04 13.19 6.84
C SER A 129 -7.22 13.73 6.04
N PRO A 130 -8.46 13.33 6.34
CA PRO A 130 -9.63 13.88 5.67
C PRO A 130 -9.80 15.35 6.05
N THR A 131 -10.28 16.15 5.10
CA THR A 131 -10.67 17.54 5.31
C THR A 131 -12.20 17.63 5.46
N GLU A 132 -12.70 18.76 5.94
CA GLU A 132 -14.14 19.03 6.08
C GLU A 132 -14.89 18.93 4.74
N ASN A 133 -14.21 19.19 3.63
CA ASN A 133 -14.80 19.15 2.28
C ASN A 133 -14.77 17.73 1.65
N GLY A 134 -14.37 16.70 2.39
CA GLY A 134 -14.25 15.33 1.89
C GLY A 134 -13.02 15.08 1.01
N GLU A 135 -12.12 16.06 0.92
CA GLU A 135 -10.79 15.93 0.31
C GLU A 135 -9.80 15.32 1.31
N TYR A 136 -8.59 15.02 0.85
CA TYR A 136 -7.51 14.51 1.70
C TYR A 136 -6.29 15.42 1.63
N THR A 137 -5.66 15.59 2.79
CA THR A 137 -4.29 16.11 2.88
C THR A 137 -3.34 14.95 3.17
N PHE A 138 -2.08 15.09 2.76
CA PHE A 138 -1.08 14.04 2.90
C PHE A 138 0.17 14.60 3.58
N ARG A 139 0.54 14.03 4.72
CA ARG A 139 1.82 14.32 5.39
C ARG A 139 2.83 13.25 5.00
N SER A 140 3.98 13.65 4.49
CA SER A 140 5.08 12.73 4.18
C SER A 140 5.92 12.39 5.40
N PHE A 141 6.49 11.19 5.38
CA PHE A 141 7.52 10.69 6.30
C PHE A 141 8.65 10.11 5.47
N THR A 142 9.86 10.58 5.73
CA THR A 142 11.05 10.27 4.93
C THR A 142 12.21 9.82 5.82
N THR A 143 13.37 9.63 5.22
CA THR A 143 14.61 9.37 5.97
C THR A 143 14.99 10.52 6.91
N GLU A 144 14.54 11.73 6.65
CA GLU A 144 14.72 12.90 7.54
C GLU A 144 13.92 12.76 8.84
N ASP A 145 12.78 12.04 8.80
CA ASP A 145 11.96 11.73 9.98
C ASP A 145 12.43 10.45 10.69
N GLY A 146 13.33 9.65 10.10
CA GLY A 146 13.88 8.42 10.68
C GLY A 146 13.50 7.14 9.93
N LEU A 147 12.80 7.19 8.82
CA LEU A 147 12.56 6.03 7.95
C LEU A 147 13.90 5.50 7.40
N ILE A 148 14.08 4.18 7.36
CA ILE A 148 15.36 3.59 6.94
C ILE A 148 15.70 3.85 5.46
N ASN A 149 14.69 3.97 4.58
CA ASN A 149 14.87 4.26 3.16
C ASN A 149 13.56 4.77 2.53
N ASN A 150 13.65 5.74 1.62
CA ASN A 150 12.50 6.40 1.00
C ASN A 150 11.78 5.58 -0.08
N SER A 151 12.34 4.45 -0.52
CA SER A 151 11.68 3.58 -1.51
C SER A 151 10.88 2.49 -0.80
N VAL A 152 9.63 2.80 -0.48
CA VAL A 152 8.71 1.93 0.25
C VAL A 152 8.17 0.82 -0.66
N ARG A 153 8.07 -0.40 -0.13
CA ARG A 153 7.55 -1.59 -0.82
C ARG A 153 6.18 -2.01 -0.32
N CYS A 154 6.03 -2.09 1.00
CA CYS A 154 4.78 -2.45 1.66
C CYS A 154 4.65 -1.74 3.00
N ILE A 155 3.41 -1.63 3.50
CA ILE A 155 3.07 -1.12 4.82
C ILE A 155 2.04 -2.07 5.43
N SER A 156 2.24 -2.51 6.68
CA SER A 156 1.27 -3.34 7.41
C SER A 156 1.17 -2.88 8.86
N GLU A 157 -0.06 -2.72 9.34
CA GLU A 157 -0.32 -2.40 10.74
C GLU A 157 -0.31 -3.68 11.58
N ASP A 158 0.37 -3.68 12.74
CA ASP A 158 0.30 -4.76 13.71
C ASP A 158 -0.91 -4.65 14.66
N LYS A 159 -1.00 -5.55 15.64
CA LYS A 159 -2.12 -5.56 16.61
C LYS A 159 -2.09 -4.36 17.55
N GLU A 160 -0.92 -3.84 17.83
CA GLU A 160 -0.63 -2.71 18.71
C GLU A 160 -0.74 -1.35 18.01
N GLY A 161 -0.99 -1.34 16.67
CA GLY A 161 -1.14 -0.12 15.87
C GLY A 161 0.18 0.46 15.35
N TYR A 162 1.30 -0.27 15.45
CA TYR A 162 2.54 0.12 14.78
C TYR A 162 2.48 -0.25 13.30
N LEU A 163 3.13 0.55 12.48
CA LEU A 163 3.29 0.22 11.05
C LEU A 163 4.64 -0.41 10.80
N TRP A 164 4.63 -1.53 10.11
CA TRP A 164 5.79 -2.23 9.61
C TRP A 164 5.96 -1.90 8.13
N ILE A 165 7.07 -1.23 7.79
CA ILE A 165 7.31 -0.63 6.48
C ILE A 165 8.53 -1.28 5.88
N THR A 166 8.31 -2.08 4.83
CA THR A 166 9.40 -2.67 4.05
C THR A 166 9.87 -1.71 2.98
N THR A 167 11.17 -1.68 2.76
CA THR A 167 11.80 -0.77 1.81
C THR A 167 12.79 -1.51 0.89
N THR A 168 13.46 -0.79 0.02
CA THR A 168 14.57 -1.36 -0.78
C THR A 168 15.82 -1.60 0.02
N ASN A 169 15.92 -1.08 1.25
CA ASN A 169 17.12 -1.22 2.08
C ASN A 169 16.79 -1.30 3.58
N GLY A 170 15.97 -2.23 3.97
CA GLY A 170 15.62 -2.52 5.36
C GLY A 170 14.14 -2.45 5.68
N LEU A 171 13.82 -2.70 6.94
CA LEU A 171 12.49 -2.72 7.52
C LEU A 171 12.41 -1.66 8.61
N SER A 172 11.38 -0.82 8.59
CA SER A 172 11.10 0.14 9.65
C SER A 172 9.84 -0.25 10.41
N ARG A 173 9.84 -0.13 11.73
CA ARG A 173 8.66 -0.11 12.59
C ARG A 173 8.39 1.33 12.99
N PHE A 174 7.23 1.84 12.65
CA PHE A 174 6.82 3.22 12.90
C PHE A 174 5.70 3.28 13.94
N ASN A 175 5.82 4.18 14.89
CA ASN A 175 4.78 4.47 15.87
C ASN A 175 3.99 5.72 15.44
N PRO A 176 2.71 5.58 15.00
CA PRO A 176 1.91 6.71 14.55
C PRO A 176 1.56 7.73 15.66
N ASN A 177 1.64 7.32 16.93
CA ASN A 177 1.25 8.18 18.06
C ASN A 177 2.31 9.25 18.37
N ASN A 178 3.59 8.94 18.16
CA ASN A 178 4.70 9.84 18.49
C ASN A 178 5.67 10.04 17.33
N ASN A 179 5.38 9.46 16.16
CA ASN A 179 6.20 9.50 14.93
C ASN A 179 7.61 8.94 15.09
N SER A 180 7.84 8.01 16.03
CA SER A 180 9.15 7.39 16.21
C SER A 180 9.34 6.19 15.30
N PHE A 181 10.61 5.93 14.94
CA PHE A 181 11.03 4.81 14.10
C PHE A 181 12.00 3.88 14.83
N PHE A 182 11.85 2.57 14.57
CA PHE A 182 12.87 1.56 14.82
C PHE A 182 13.19 0.88 13.50
N ASN A 183 14.48 0.75 13.20
CA ASN A 183 14.95 0.26 11.91
C ASN A 183 15.68 -1.07 12.07
N TYR A 184 15.40 -2.00 11.16
CA TYR A 184 15.96 -3.35 11.16
C TYR A 184 16.65 -3.64 9.83
N THR A 185 17.78 -4.32 9.92
CA THR A 185 18.61 -4.74 8.80
C THR A 185 19.04 -6.19 8.94
N ARG A 186 19.85 -6.68 8.03
CA ARG A 186 20.51 -8.01 8.18
C ARG A 186 21.32 -8.14 9.47
N LYS A 187 21.85 -7.04 10.02
CA LYS A 187 22.58 -7.06 11.29
C LYS A 187 21.68 -7.40 12.48
N ASP A 188 20.38 -7.11 12.32
CA ASP A 188 19.35 -7.38 13.31
C ASP A 188 18.64 -8.70 13.06
N GLY A 189 19.14 -9.51 12.09
CA GLY A 189 18.68 -10.86 11.81
C GLY A 189 17.75 -11.01 10.59
N LEU A 190 17.46 -9.97 9.82
CA LEU A 190 16.72 -10.09 8.56
C LEU A 190 17.51 -10.94 7.54
N LEU A 191 16.82 -11.77 6.76
CA LEU A 191 17.43 -12.55 5.68
C LEU A 191 18.03 -11.65 4.59
N SER A 192 17.36 -10.52 4.31
CA SER A 192 17.76 -9.53 3.32
C SER A 192 17.30 -8.14 3.73
N ASN A 193 18.01 -7.10 3.26
CA ASN A 193 17.53 -5.72 3.35
C ASN A 193 16.59 -5.37 2.18
N GLN A 194 16.53 -6.19 1.11
CA GLN A 194 15.76 -5.90 -0.09
C GLN A 194 14.47 -6.69 -0.08
N PHE A 195 13.34 -6.00 -0.05
CA PHE A 195 12.02 -6.59 -0.03
C PHE A 195 11.33 -6.45 -1.39
N TYR A 196 10.44 -7.39 -1.68
CA TYR A 196 9.61 -7.37 -2.88
C TYR A 196 8.36 -6.50 -2.70
N TRP A 197 7.81 -6.06 -3.81
CA TRP A 197 6.53 -5.39 -3.90
C TRP A 197 5.40 -6.30 -3.40
N ASN A 198 4.45 -5.73 -2.65
CA ASN A 198 3.25 -6.43 -2.16
C ASN A 198 3.54 -7.73 -1.39
N ALA A 199 4.76 -7.90 -0.89
CA ALA A 199 5.21 -9.13 -0.22
C ALA A 199 5.18 -8.98 1.31
N ILE A 200 4.06 -8.56 1.87
CA ILE A 200 3.81 -8.55 3.30
C ILE A 200 2.42 -9.12 3.59
N CYS A 201 2.32 -9.96 4.61
CA CYS A 201 1.05 -10.49 5.07
C CYS A 201 1.06 -10.61 6.59
N ARG A 202 -0.04 -10.20 7.23
CA ARG A 202 -0.25 -10.41 8.66
C ARG A 202 -1.13 -11.64 8.87
N ALA A 203 -0.61 -12.62 9.59
CA ALA A 203 -1.36 -13.81 9.96
C ALA A 203 -2.34 -13.53 11.12
N ALA A 204 -3.30 -14.42 11.33
CA ALA A 204 -4.30 -14.30 12.39
C ALA A 204 -3.70 -14.27 13.81
N ASN A 205 -2.57 -14.96 14.03
CA ASN A 205 -1.82 -14.94 15.29
C ASN A 205 -1.09 -13.60 15.53
N GLY A 206 -0.97 -12.74 14.50
CA GLY A 206 -0.31 -11.44 14.55
C GLY A 206 1.09 -11.42 13.98
N ASP A 207 1.67 -12.57 13.61
CA ASP A 207 2.97 -12.62 12.95
C ASP A 207 2.90 -11.95 11.58
N LEU A 208 3.98 -11.25 11.21
CA LEU A 208 4.13 -10.64 9.89
C LEU A 208 5.08 -11.50 9.04
N TYR A 209 4.59 -11.91 7.89
CA TYR A 209 5.36 -12.62 6.88
C TYR A 209 5.83 -11.63 5.84
N VAL A 210 7.14 -11.52 5.64
CA VAL A 210 7.76 -10.50 4.81
C VAL A 210 8.66 -11.14 3.76
N GLY A 211 8.29 -11.00 2.49
CA GLY A 211 9.02 -11.56 1.35
C GLY A 211 10.19 -10.68 0.92
N SER A 212 11.36 -11.30 0.79
CA SER A 212 12.60 -10.63 0.39
C SER A 212 13.31 -11.37 -0.75
N THR A 213 14.37 -10.78 -1.28
CA THR A 213 15.21 -11.40 -2.33
C THR A 213 15.95 -12.66 -1.88
N LYS A 214 15.96 -12.94 -0.57
CA LYS A 214 16.64 -14.11 0.03
C LYS A 214 15.67 -15.13 0.63
N GLY A 215 14.37 -14.89 0.55
CA GLY A 215 13.34 -15.76 1.10
C GLY A 215 12.34 -15.02 1.98
N LEU A 216 11.62 -15.75 2.81
CA LEU A 216 10.57 -15.27 3.69
C LEU A 216 11.11 -15.06 5.10
N SER A 217 10.96 -13.85 5.64
CA SER A 217 11.20 -13.57 7.06
C SER A 217 9.88 -13.55 7.82
N VAL A 218 9.86 -14.12 9.02
CA VAL A 218 8.73 -14.00 9.93
C VAL A 218 9.11 -13.02 11.03
N VAL A 219 8.40 -11.91 11.09
CA VAL A 219 8.52 -10.93 12.16
C VAL A 219 7.44 -11.21 13.18
N LYS A 220 7.86 -11.46 14.42
CA LYS A 220 6.94 -11.64 15.57
C LYS A 220 6.94 -10.32 16.35
N PRO A 221 5.91 -9.46 16.19
CA PRO A 221 5.79 -8.29 17.02
C PRO A 221 5.59 -8.74 18.47
N VAL A 222 6.62 -8.55 19.30
CA VAL A 222 6.52 -8.81 20.74
C VAL A 222 5.89 -7.58 21.38
N ILE A 223 4.94 -7.79 22.27
CA ILE A 223 4.40 -6.73 23.14
C ILE A 223 5.56 -6.31 24.06
N ASP A 224 6.23 -5.23 23.70
CA ASP A 224 7.38 -4.77 24.42
C ASP A 224 6.95 -3.93 25.59
N THR A 225 7.20 -4.41 26.81
CA THR A 225 7.03 -3.65 28.04
C THR A 225 8.19 -2.68 28.28
N ASN A 226 9.24 -2.73 27.43
CA ASN A 226 10.41 -1.86 27.56
C ASN A 226 10.84 -1.27 26.18
N PRO A 227 10.57 0.02 25.90
CA PRO A 227 10.80 0.64 24.59
C PRO A 227 12.28 0.82 24.20
N LYS A 228 13.24 0.30 24.99
CA LYS A 228 14.68 0.42 24.75
C LYS A 228 15.34 -0.86 24.23
N GLU A 229 14.64 -1.97 24.16
CA GLU A 229 15.20 -3.22 23.65
C GLU A 229 14.66 -3.52 22.25
N ALA A 230 15.57 -3.85 21.34
CA ALA A 230 15.20 -4.28 19.98
C ALA A 230 14.30 -5.53 20.08
N VAL A 231 13.16 -5.51 19.39
CA VAL A 231 12.27 -6.66 19.32
C VAL A 231 13.06 -7.85 18.75
N PRO A 232 13.16 -8.98 19.45
CA PRO A 232 13.84 -10.14 18.92
C PRO A 232 13.09 -10.64 17.69
N LEU A 233 13.72 -10.56 16.52
CA LEU A 233 13.18 -11.11 15.28
C LEU A 233 13.51 -12.60 15.26
N ALA A 234 12.49 -13.46 15.36
CA ALA A 234 12.68 -14.88 15.13
C ALA A 234 12.57 -15.17 13.62
N PHE A 235 13.63 -15.72 13.05
CA PHE A 235 13.66 -16.15 11.65
C PHE A 235 13.63 -17.67 11.58
N THR A 236 12.80 -18.19 10.70
CA THR A 236 12.79 -19.61 10.29
C THR A 236 12.87 -19.69 8.80
#